data_857254b022b2ab603fd1c993439126cc
#
_entry.id   857254b022b2ab603fd1c993439126cc
#
_cell.length_a   1.000
_cell.length_b   1.000
_cell.length_c   1.000
_cell.angle_alpha   90.00
_cell.angle_beta   90.00
_cell.angle_gamma   90.00
#
_symmetry.space_group_name_H-M   'P 1'
#
loop_
_entity.id
_entity.type
_entity.pdbx_description
1 polymer ?
#
loop_
_entity_poly.entity_id
_entity_poly.type
_entity_poly.pdbx_seq_one_letter_code
_entity_poly.pdbx_strand_id
1 'polypeptide(L)'
;VILSEVYNGKLLQREVGGVEFEKHYDVIVSGVGTAGSVALILSAENGLSVLGIEAFNCVGGTTTIGGVQGPYFDTPGGRYLEIDRAAEEFRDRYALGNLEGRKYAFEVLAREQGAELQYASRIIGVYLDGKTVKGVRLFTPEGIANVGCRVLMDCTGDAYTAAMAGCETEFGRGLDHLTQPYSMVSYMRDGTGIHSTNVDFGRVDQRDDQSVSDALIFARAYEMAEDRGDKHFLCHMPLIGVREGARVIPEEMTTLPDVFAGRFTAEPAFYGYADLDKHGWDIAFDGETLGDFAIGANLGAYNLVIPVSWKTLIPKGYDGILVPCRALGVDRDIASAVRMLTDMKKLGEVAADMALLAKTHNVALRDIPYGELKERLVASGCLQKPYAADYRVDGWRNYDGAPLVVRDVTFLTDPEALREPLATLTPGEAIWSARCMGDAAKPVLWECLTS
;
A
#
# COMPACT_ATOMS: atom_id res chain seq x y z
N VAL A 1 -25.70 -19.19 5.13
CA VAL A 1 -24.42 -18.67 4.67
C VAL A 1 -24.58 -18.23 3.22
N ILE A 2 -24.03 -17.06 2.88
CA ILE A 2 -24.04 -16.53 1.52
C ILE A 2 -22.69 -16.86 0.88
N LEU A 3 -22.70 -17.45 -0.30
CA LEU A 3 -21.52 -17.51 -1.16
C LEU A 3 -21.52 -16.32 -2.11
N SER A 4 -20.49 -15.49 -2.02
CA SER A 4 -20.27 -14.30 -2.83
C SER A 4 -19.14 -14.56 -3.80
N GLU A 5 -19.40 -14.43 -5.10
CA GLU A 5 -18.50 -14.74 -6.21
C GLU A 5 -18.58 -13.64 -7.27
N VAL A 6 -17.55 -13.48 -8.10
CA VAL A 6 -17.58 -12.60 -9.27
C VAL A 6 -17.72 -13.47 -10.52
N TYR A 7 -18.74 -13.18 -11.33
CA TYR A 7 -18.97 -13.85 -12.60
C TYR A 7 -19.25 -12.83 -13.70
N ASN A 8 -18.48 -12.89 -14.78
CA ASN A 8 -18.56 -11.93 -15.89
C ASN A 8 -18.52 -10.46 -15.42
N GLY A 9 -17.61 -10.14 -14.50
CA GLY A 9 -17.45 -8.81 -13.94
C GLY A 9 -18.57 -8.34 -12.99
N LYS A 10 -19.51 -9.23 -12.64
CA LYS A 10 -20.62 -8.92 -11.74
C LYS A 10 -20.53 -9.71 -10.45
N LEU A 11 -20.82 -9.06 -9.34
CA LEU A 11 -20.95 -9.71 -8.05
C LEU A 11 -22.24 -10.54 -8.05
N LEU A 12 -22.11 -11.82 -7.74
CA LEU A 12 -23.23 -12.75 -7.52
C LEU A 12 -23.19 -13.23 -6.09
N GLN A 13 -24.32 -13.08 -5.41
CA GLN A 13 -24.52 -13.56 -4.04
C GLN A 13 -25.68 -14.53 -4.02
N ARG A 14 -25.45 -15.71 -3.45
CA ARG A 14 -26.50 -16.75 -3.33
C ARG A 14 -26.43 -17.40 -1.97
N GLU A 15 -27.60 -17.68 -1.42
CA GLU A 15 -27.70 -18.52 -0.23
C GLU A 15 -27.26 -19.94 -0.57
N VAL A 16 -26.41 -20.48 0.26
CA VAL A 16 -25.98 -21.88 0.22
C VAL A 16 -26.30 -22.52 1.56
N GLY A 17 -26.62 -23.80 1.55
CA GLY A 17 -26.87 -24.56 2.77
C GLY A 17 -25.66 -24.58 3.71
N GLY A 18 -25.61 -25.51 4.64
CA GLY A 18 -24.43 -25.69 5.47
C GLY A 18 -23.20 -25.94 4.59
N VAL A 19 -22.17 -25.12 4.75
CA VAL A 19 -20.87 -25.32 4.09
C VAL A 19 -19.99 -26.11 5.04
N GLU A 20 -19.50 -27.23 4.57
CA GLU A 20 -18.46 -27.97 5.28
C GLU A 20 -17.10 -27.42 4.86
N PHE A 21 -16.37 -26.85 5.81
CA PHE A 21 -15.01 -26.40 5.61
C PHE A 21 -14.04 -27.52 5.91
N GLU A 22 -13.14 -27.82 4.98
CA GLU A 22 -12.15 -28.88 5.12
C GLU A 22 -11.19 -28.60 6.27
N LYS A 23 -10.88 -27.30 6.49
CA LYS A 23 -10.01 -26.83 7.56
C LYS A 23 -10.40 -25.42 7.97
N HIS A 24 -10.12 -25.06 9.22
CA HIS A 24 -10.31 -23.71 9.73
C HIS A 24 -8.98 -23.11 10.17
N TYR A 25 -8.78 -21.85 9.80
CA TYR A 25 -7.61 -21.06 10.21
C TYR A 25 -8.05 -19.84 11.01
N ASP A 26 -7.17 -19.35 11.87
CA ASP A 26 -7.37 -18.03 12.50
C ASP A 26 -7.29 -16.93 11.44
N VAL A 27 -6.34 -17.08 10.51
CA VAL A 27 -6.08 -16.11 9.44
C VAL A 27 -5.91 -16.81 8.09
N ILE A 28 -6.53 -16.26 7.05
CA ILE A 28 -6.21 -16.53 5.66
C ILE A 28 -5.65 -15.25 5.03
N VAL A 29 -4.47 -15.35 4.43
CA VAL A 29 -3.83 -14.23 3.69
C VAL A 29 -4.03 -14.48 2.19
N SER A 30 -4.81 -13.64 1.54
CA SER A 30 -5.06 -13.65 0.10
C SER A 30 -4.04 -12.78 -0.63
N GLY A 31 -3.11 -13.40 -1.36
CA GLY A 31 -1.96 -12.72 -1.96
C GLY A 31 -0.79 -12.57 -0.99
N VAL A 32 0.26 -13.37 -1.18
CA VAL A 32 1.45 -13.34 -0.33
C VAL A 32 2.52 -12.42 -0.95
N GLY A 33 2.10 -11.18 -1.27
CA GLY A 33 2.95 -10.10 -1.76
C GLY A 33 3.79 -9.47 -0.65
N THR A 34 4.23 -8.21 -0.83
CA THR A 34 5.07 -7.50 0.15
C THR A 34 4.42 -7.43 1.53
N ALA A 35 3.18 -6.96 1.62
CA ALA A 35 2.42 -6.91 2.87
C ALA A 35 2.00 -8.29 3.35
N GLY A 36 1.51 -9.13 2.42
CA GLY A 36 1.00 -10.46 2.74
C GLY A 36 2.05 -11.39 3.30
N SER A 37 3.31 -11.32 2.84
CA SER A 37 4.41 -12.11 3.40
C SER A 37 4.68 -11.75 4.87
N VAL A 38 4.68 -10.45 5.18
CA VAL A 38 4.86 -9.99 6.57
C VAL A 38 3.65 -10.38 7.43
N ALA A 39 2.43 -10.17 6.92
CA ALA A 39 1.20 -10.55 7.61
C ALA A 39 1.15 -12.05 7.92
N LEU A 40 1.55 -12.89 6.96
CA LEU A 40 1.62 -14.35 7.11
C LEU A 40 2.59 -14.76 8.23
N ILE A 41 3.84 -14.29 8.13
CA ILE A 41 4.91 -14.65 9.08
C ILE A 41 4.55 -14.16 10.48
N LEU A 42 4.18 -12.89 10.63
CA LEU A 42 3.92 -12.31 11.96
C LEU A 42 2.62 -12.82 12.58
N SER A 43 1.61 -13.18 11.78
CA SER A 43 0.42 -13.87 12.33
C SER A 43 0.78 -15.24 12.90
N ALA A 44 1.61 -16.01 12.20
CA ALA A 44 2.08 -17.30 12.69
C ALA A 44 2.99 -17.15 13.92
N GLU A 45 3.90 -16.18 13.94
CA GLU A 45 4.73 -15.82 15.11
C GLU A 45 3.87 -15.46 16.32
N ASN A 46 2.73 -14.79 16.09
CA ASN A 46 1.74 -14.49 17.13
C ASN A 46 0.97 -15.74 17.63
N GLY A 47 1.28 -16.95 17.12
CA GLY A 47 0.64 -18.22 17.51
C GLY A 47 -0.73 -18.45 16.86
N LEU A 48 -1.05 -17.76 15.78
CA LEU A 48 -2.25 -17.99 14.99
C LEU A 48 -2.03 -19.12 13.98
N SER A 49 -3.06 -19.91 13.69
CA SER A 49 -3.06 -20.81 12.54
C SER A 49 -3.30 -20.00 11.26
N VAL A 50 -2.38 -20.09 10.29
CA VAL A 50 -2.37 -19.19 9.13
C VAL A 50 -2.19 -19.96 7.83
N LEU A 51 -2.99 -19.60 6.81
CA LEU A 51 -2.85 -20.06 5.43
C LEU A 51 -2.58 -18.86 4.51
N GLY A 52 -1.46 -18.88 3.81
CA GLY A 52 -1.16 -17.96 2.70
C GLY A 52 -1.56 -18.57 1.37
N ILE A 53 -2.32 -17.82 0.57
CA ILE A 53 -2.77 -18.22 -0.77
C ILE A 53 -2.12 -17.30 -1.78
N GLU A 54 -1.33 -17.88 -2.69
CA GLU A 54 -0.58 -17.14 -3.70
C GLU A 54 -0.88 -17.66 -5.11
N ALA A 55 -1.16 -16.73 -6.00
CA ALA A 55 -1.48 -17.05 -7.39
C ALA A 55 -0.29 -17.48 -8.22
N PHE A 56 0.90 -17.04 -7.84
CA PHE A 56 2.18 -17.39 -8.46
C PHE A 56 2.89 -18.50 -7.67
N ASN A 57 4.02 -18.97 -8.20
CA ASN A 57 4.92 -19.89 -7.50
C ASN A 57 6.04 -19.11 -6.77
N CYS A 58 5.72 -17.94 -6.24
CA CYS A 58 6.68 -17.07 -5.62
C CYS A 58 5.97 -16.06 -4.71
N VAL A 59 6.46 -15.89 -3.51
CA VAL A 59 6.01 -14.90 -2.52
C VAL A 59 6.76 -13.57 -2.66
N GLY A 60 6.28 -12.53 -1.96
CA GLY A 60 6.90 -11.22 -1.86
C GLY A 60 6.43 -10.20 -2.91
N GLY A 61 5.73 -10.62 -3.97
CA GLY A 61 5.10 -9.74 -4.97
C GLY A 61 6.05 -8.68 -5.53
N THR A 62 5.74 -7.40 -5.30
CA THR A 62 6.52 -6.26 -5.81
C THR A 62 8.00 -6.32 -5.43
N THR A 63 8.33 -6.79 -4.21
CA THR A 63 9.72 -6.86 -3.72
C THR A 63 10.50 -8.06 -4.21
N THR A 64 9.88 -8.97 -4.95
CA THR A 64 10.48 -10.18 -5.53
C THR A 64 10.21 -10.27 -7.02
N ILE A 65 9.09 -10.86 -7.46
CA ILE A 65 8.76 -11.01 -8.88
C ILE A 65 8.44 -9.68 -9.59
N GLY A 66 8.18 -8.61 -8.84
CA GLY A 66 8.06 -7.26 -9.37
C GLY A 66 9.40 -6.53 -9.54
N GLY A 67 10.48 -7.02 -8.94
CA GLY A 67 11.84 -6.51 -9.11
C GLY A 67 12.17 -5.21 -8.38
N VAL A 68 11.27 -4.64 -7.59
CA VAL A 68 11.52 -3.40 -6.84
C VAL A 68 12.36 -3.73 -5.60
N GLN A 69 13.62 -3.26 -5.58
CA GLN A 69 14.59 -3.71 -4.59
C GLN A 69 14.71 -2.84 -3.35
N GLY A 70 14.41 -1.57 -3.44
CA GLY A 70 14.58 -0.61 -2.34
C GLY A 70 13.34 0.24 -2.09
N PRO A 71 13.23 0.81 -0.88
CA PRO A 71 12.21 1.82 -0.59
C PRO A 71 12.51 3.11 -1.34
N TYR A 72 11.49 3.92 -1.60
CA TYR A 72 11.61 5.28 -2.13
C TYR A 72 11.81 6.26 -0.97
N PHE A 73 10.76 6.54 -0.24
CA PHE A 73 10.79 7.16 1.08
C PHE A 73 10.21 6.20 2.09
N ASP A 74 10.59 6.31 3.35
CA ASP A 74 9.98 5.52 4.41
C ASP A 74 10.32 6.01 5.82
N THR A 75 9.66 5.38 6.78
CA THR A 75 10.01 5.47 8.19
C THR A 75 10.35 4.06 8.68
N PRO A 76 11.63 3.75 8.93
CA PRO A 76 11.99 2.43 9.41
C PRO A 76 11.37 2.16 10.79
N GLY A 77 11.13 0.89 11.10
CA GLY A 77 10.58 0.45 12.39
C GLY A 77 9.49 -0.59 12.22
N GLY A 78 9.46 -1.57 13.12
CA GLY A 78 8.56 -2.69 13.09
C GLY A 78 9.29 -4.04 13.03
N ARG A 79 8.57 -5.13 13.32
CA ARG A 79 9.12 -6.50 13.32
C ARG A 79 9.56 -6.96 11.94
N TYR A 80 9.06 -6.36 10.85
CA TYR A 80 9.51 -6.68 9.49
C TYR A 80 11.02 -6.46 9.30
N LEU A 81 11.68 -5.64 10.12
CA LEU A 81 13.13 -5.44 10.07
C LEU A 81 13.91 -6.73 10.36
N GLU A 82 13.36 -7.64 11.17
CA GLU A 82 13.96 -8.95 11.41
C GLU A 82 13.86 -9.84 10.17
N ILE A 83 12.74 -9.76 9.46
CA ILE A 83 12.54 -10.47 8.18
C ILE A 83 13.51 -9.95 7.11
N ASP A 84 13.68 -8.62 7.01
CA ASP A 84 14.64 -8.03 6.08
C ASP A 84 16.08 -8.41 6.42
N ARG A 85 16.43 -8.44 7.70
CA ARG A 85 17.76 -8.88 8.16
C ARG A 85 18.02 -10.35 7.81
N ALA A 86 17.04 -11.24 8.02
CA ALA A 86 17.14 -12.63 7.61
C ALA A 86 17.34 -12.77 6.09
N ALA A 87 16.65 -11.95 5.29
CA ALA A 87 16.83 -11.93 3.84
C ALA A 87 18.27 -11.54 3.43
N GLU A 88 18.85 -10.55 4.12
CA GLU A 88 20.25 -10.17 3.91
C GLU A 88 21.23 -11.27 4.34
N GLU A 89 21.01 -11.88 5.49
CA GLU A 89 21.83 -13.01 5.96
C GLU A 89 21.80 -14.20 4.99
N PHE A 90 20.63 -14.55 4.46
CA PHE A 90 20.51 -15.62 3.45
C PHE A 90 21.18 -15.22 2.13
N ARG A 91 20.98 -13.99 1.68
CA ARG A 91 21.67 -13.45 0.49
C ARG A 91 23.18 -13.65 0.61
N ASP A 92 23.76 -13.22 1.73
CA ASP A 92 25.21 -13.24 1.93
C ASP A 92 25.74 -14.67 2.14
N ARG A 93 25.03 -15.47 2.93
CA ARG A 93 25.40 -16.88 3.20
C ARG A 93 25.44 -17.75 1.95
N TYR A 94 24.48 -17.57 1.05
CA TYR A 94 24.31 -18.41 -0.14
C TYR A 94 24.71 -17.72 -1.43
N ALA A 95 25.32 -16.53 -1.37
CA ALA A 95 25.68 -15.71 -2.51
C ALA A 95 24.51 -15.48 -3.49
N LEU A 96 23.35 -15.16 -2.95
CA LEU A 96 22.13 -14.90 -3.73
C LEU A 96 22.05 -13.42 -4.17
N GLY A 97 21.24 -13.15 -5.20
CA GLY A 97 20.78 -11.79 -5.44
C GLY A 97 19.75 -11.34 -4.39
N ASN A 98 19.55 -10.04 -4.25
CA ASN A 98 18.59 -9.47 -3.27
C ASN A 98 17.18 -10.05 -3.39
N LEU A 99 16.70 -10.27 -4.61
CA LEU A 99 15.36 -10.82 -4.84
C LEU A 99 15.24 -12.26 -4.36
N GLU A 100 16.25 -13.09 -4.65
CA GLU A 100 16.28 -14.49 -4.24
C GLU A 100 16.46 -14.64 -2.73
N GLY A 101 17.28 -13.80 -2.10
CA GLY A 101 17.43 -13.75 -0.65
C GLY A 101 16.09 -13.46 0.05
N ARG A 102 15.30 -12.52 -0.48
CA ARG A 102 13.96 -12.22 0.04
C ARG A 102 12.97 -13.34 -0.16
N LYS A 103 12.89 -13.93 -1.35
CA LYS A 103 12.02 -15.09 -1.61
C LYS A 103 12.29 -16.19 -0.59
N TYR A 104 13.54 -16.55 -0.45
CA TYR A 104 13.97 -17.62 0.46
C TYR A 104 13.65 -17.27 1.91
N ALA A 105 13.90 -16.04 2.35
CA ALA A 105 13.57 -15.60 3.69
C ALA A 105 12.07 -15.69 4.00
N PHE A 106 11.22 -15.18 3.11
CA PHE A 106 9.77 -15.24 3.31
C PHE A 106 9.26 -16.68 3.40
N GLU A 107 9.75 -17.59 2.55
CA GLU A 107 9.32 -18.99 2.55
C GLU A 107 9.81 -19.74 3.78
N VAL A 108 11.09 -19.56 4.13
CA VAL A 108 11.70 -20.25 5.28
C VAL A 108 11.09 -19.77 6.59
N LEU A 109 10.99 -18.45 6.79
CA LEU A 109 10.42 -17.89 8.01
C LEU A 109 8.94 -18.24 8.17
N ALA A 110 8.15 -18.17 7.10
CA ALA A 110 6.75 -18.60 7.15
C ALA A 110 6.63 -20.06 7.61
N ARG A 111 7.44 -20.95 7.03
CA ARG A 111 7.46 -22.38 7.39
C ARG A 111 7.96 -22.60 8.81
N GLU A 112 9.03 -21.93 9.25
CA GLU A 112 9.59 -22.06 10.59
C GLU A 112 8.60 -21.62 11.68
N GLN A 113 7.77 -20.59 11.38
CA GLN A 113 6.69 -20.16 12.27
C GLN A 113 5.44 -21.02 12.17
N GLY A 114 5.40 -22.02 11.29
CA GLY A 114 4.28 -22.95 11.15
C GLY A 114 3.14 -22.42 10.26
N ALA A 115 3.36 -21.40 9.48
CA ALA A 115 2.40 -20.97 8.45
C ALA A 115 2.34 -21.97 7.30
N GLU A 116 1.14 -22.16 6.75
CA GLU A 116 0.93 -22.93 5.53
C GLU A 116 0.91 -22.00 4.31
N LEU A 117 1.57 -22.43 3.23
CA LEU A 117 1.61 -21.73 1.95
C LEU A 117 1.00 -22.60 0.86
N GLN A 118 0.09 -22.03 0.10
CA GLN A 118 -0.53 -22.67 -1.07
C GLN A 118 -0.32 -21.81 -2.31
N TYR A 119 0.54 -22.31 -3.19
CA TYR A 119 0.88 -21.68 -4.46
C TYR A 119 -0.06 -22.07 -5.58
N ALA A 120 0.01 -21.34 -6.71
CA ALA A 120 -0.80 -21.55 -7.90
C ALA A 120 -2.31 -21.63 -7.59
N SER A 121 -2.75 -20.93 -6.55
CA SER A 121 -4.10 -20.99 -6.01
C SER A 121 -4.74 -19.61 -5.92
N ARG A 122 -6.04 -19.56 -6.07
CA ARG A 122 -6.81 -18.31 -6.04
C ARG A 122 -8.08 -18.45 -5.24
N ILE A 123 -8.46 -17.42 -4.52
CA ILE A 123 -9.81 -17.29 -3.96
C ILE A 123 -10.77 -16.97 -5.11
N ILE A 124 -11.82 -17.76 -5.23
CA ILE A 124 -12.86 -17.63 -6.25
C ILE A 124 -14.24 -17.40 -5.66
N GLY A 125 -14.35 -17.36 -4.34
CA GLY A 125 -15.58 -17.06 -3.63
C GLY A 125 -15.32 -16.79 -2.14
N VAL A 126 -16.18 -16.00 -1.52
CA VAL A 126 -16.15 -15.66 -0.09
C VAL A 126 -17.46 -16.10 0.55
N TYR A 127 -17.38 -16.81 1.67
CA TYR A 127 -18.51 -17.23 2.46
C TYR A 127 -18.81 -16.20 3.55
N LEU A 128 -20.06 -15.72 3.59
CA LEU A 128 -20.51 -14.67 4.50
C LEU A 128 -21.67 -15.16 5.38
N ASP A 129 -21.67 -14.72 6.63
CA ASP A 129 -22.82 -14.72 7.51
C ASP A 129 -23.22 -13.26 7.77
N GLY A 130 -24.31 -12.82 7.14
CA GLY A 130 -24.58 -11.39 6.99
C GLY A 130 -23.44 -10.69 6.24
N LYS A 131 -22.72 -9.82 6.93
CA LYS A 131 -21.52 -9.11 6.42
C LYS A 131 -20.22 -9.57 7.12
N THR A 132 -20.25 -10.71 7.80
CA THR A 132 -19.07 -11.29 8.46
C THR A 132 -18.51 -12.41 7.59
N VAL A 133 -17.23 -12.34 7.26
CA VAL A 133 -16.52 -13.40 6.54
C VAL A 133 -16.41 -14.63 7.43
N LYS A 134 -16.68 -15.81 6.87
CA LYS A 134 -16.59 -17.12 7.55
C LYS A 134 -15.58 -18.05 6.89
N GLY A 135 -15.19 -17.80 5.66
CA GLY A 135 -14.27 -18.63 4.92
C GLY A 135 -14.25 -18.25 3.45
N VAL A 136 -13.52 -19.03 2.68
CA VAL A 136 -13.28 -18.81 1.26
C VAL A 136 -13.45 -20.09 0.46
N ARG A 137 -13.75 -19.91 -0.81
CA ARG A 137 -13.73 -20.96 -1.82
C ARG A 137 -12.47 -20.78 -2.67
N LEU A 138 -11.68 -21.81 -2.76
CA LEU A 138 -10.38 -21.81 -3.44
C LEU A 138 -10.44 -22.61 -4.74
N PHE A 139 -9.75 -22.12 -5.75
CA PHE A 139 -9.29 -22.94 -6.86
C PHE A 139 -7.81 -23.29 -6.61
N THR A 140 -7.50 -24.57 -6.59
CA THR A 140 -6.15 -25.10 -6.34
C THR A 140 -5.77 -26.07 -7.46
N PRO A 141 -4.50 -26.45 -7.60
CA PRO A 141 -4.10 -27.51 -8.54
C PRO A 141 -4.82 -28.87 -8.34
N GLU A 142 -5.30 -29.12 -7.11
CA GLU A 142 -6.03 -30.34 -6.78
C GLU A 142 -7.56 -30.23 -6.98
N GLY A 143 -8.06 -29.01 -7.28
CA GLY A 143 -9.47 -28.78 -7.49
C GLY A 143 -10.03 -27.65 -6.63
N ILE A 144 -11.33 -27.68 -6.36
CA ILE A 144 -12.04 -26.69 -5.54
C ILE A 144 -12.04 -27.16 -4.09
N ALA A 145 -11.60 -26.26 -3.19
CA ALA A 145 -11.62 -26.46 -1.74
C ALA A 145 -12.42 -25.34 -1.04
N ASN A 146 -13.00 -25.65 0.12
CA ASN A 146 -13.66 -24.68 0.98
C ASN A 146 -12.92 -24.62 2.32
N VAL A 147 -12.46 -23.44 2.69
CA VAL A 147 -11.63 -23.26 3.90
C VAL A 147 -12.22 -22.16 4.77
N GLY A 148 -12.41 -22.47 6.05
CA GLY A 148 -12.93 -21.53 7.02
C GLY A 148 -11.85 -20.61 7.58
N CYS A 149 -12.23 -19.39 7.97
CA CYS A 149 -11.33 -18.51 8.70
C CYS A 149 -12.08 -17.59 9.69
N ARG A 150 -11.33 -17.12 10.68
CA ARG A 150 -11.77 -16.04 11.56
C ARG A 150 -11.53 -14.68 10.90
N VAL A 151 -10.34 -14.48 10.29
CA VAL A 151 -9.94 -13.24 9.62
C VAL A 151 -9.39 -13.57 8.23
N LEU A 152 -9.94 -12.91 7.22
CA LEU A 152 -9.43 -12.88 5.86
C LEU A 152 -8.65 -11.59 5.65
N MET A 153 -7.38 -11.67 5.27
CA MET A 153 -6.55 -10.50 4.92
C MET A 153 -6.44 -10.42 3.40
N ASP A 154 -7.05 -9.42 2.80
CA ASP A 154 -6.90 -9.13 1.37
C ASP A 154 -5.60 -8.35 1.13
N CYS A 155 -4.55 -9.07 0.78
CA CYS A 155 -3.24 -8.54 0.39
C CYS A 155 -3.00 -8.61 -1.12
N THR A 156 -4.06 -8.70 -1.93
CA THR A 156 -3.97 -8.82 -3.39
C THR A 156 -3.43 -7.55 -4.08
N GLY A 157 -3.45 -6.43 -3.38
CA GLY A 157 -3.03 -5.13 -3.88
C GLY A 157 -4.14 -4.32 -4.54
N ASP A 158 -5.23 -4.95 -4.93
CA ASP A 158 -6.32 -4.35 -5.71
C ASP A 158 -7.71 -4.65 -5.12
N ALA A 159 -7.76 -5.04 -3.84
CA ALA A 159 -8.99 -5.38 -3.11
C ALA A 159 -9.86 -6.46 -3.80
N TYR A 160 -9.27 -7.40 -4.54
CA TYR A 160 -10.04 -8.41 -5.28
C TYR A 160 -10.92 -9.25 -4.37
N THR A 161 -10.39 -9.66 -3.24
CA THR A 161 -11.14 -10.52 -2.32
C THR A 161 -12.17 -9.72 -1.53
N ALA A 162 -11.86 -8.48 -1.17
CA ALA A 162 -12.80 -7.57 -0.52
C ALA A 162 -13.96 -7.21 -1.47
N ALA A 163 -13.68 -6.88 -2.72
CA ALA A 163 -14.71 -6.64 -3.74
C ALA A 163 -15.57 -7.90 -3.98
N MET A 164 -14.94 -9.08 -3.99
CA MET A 164 -15.65 -10.37 -4.10
C MET A 164 -16.54 -10.64 -2.88
N ALA A 165 -16.16 -10.20 -1.69
CA ALA A 165 -17.02 -10.25 -0.50
C ALA A 165 -18.19 -9.27 -0.59
N GLY A 166 -18.14 -8.28 -1.49
CA GLY A 166 -19.14 -7.23 -1.66
C GLY A 166 -18.83 -5.95 -0.91
N CYS A 167 -17.58 -5.78 -0.45
CA CYS A 167 -17.13 -4.51 0.13
C CYS A 167 -17.13 -3.41 -0.92
N GLU A 168 -17.52 -2.21 -0.52
CA GLU A 168 -17.49 -1.04 -1.39
C GLU A 168 -16.05 -0.64 -1.72
N THR A 169 -15.79 -0.30 -2.99
CA THR A 169 -14.48 0.09 -3.47
C THR A 169 -14.55 1.30 -4.40
N GLU A 170 -13.46 2.07 -4.45
CA GLU A 170 -13.22 3.12 -5.44
C GLU A 170 -12.12 2.70 -6.41
N PHE A 171 -12.19 3.18 -7.66
CA PHE A 171 -11.21 2.85 -8.69
C PHE A 171 -10.86 4.08 -9.52
N GLY A 172 -9.56 4.35 -9.66
CA GLY A 172 -9.07 5.45 -10.46
C GLY A 172 -9.47 6.84 -9.94
N ARG A 173 -9.29 7.86 -10.76
CA ARG A 173 -9.67 9.25 -10.43
C ARG A 173 -11.13 9.55 -10.81
N GLY A 174 -11.73 10.47 -10.07
CA GLY A 174 -13.16 10.77 -10.21
C GLY A 174 -13.59 11.31 -11.57
N LEU A 175 -12.67 11.93 -12.34
CA LEU A 175 -12.98 12.53 -13.64
C LEU A 175 -13.24 11.48 -14.74
N ASP A 176 -12.39 10.47 -14.82
CA ASP A 176 -12.33 9.54 -15.97
C ASP A 176 -11.98 8.09 -15.60
N HIS A 177 -11.88 7.80 -14.30
CA HIS A 177 -11.51 6.50 -13.73
C HIS A 177 -10.13 5.98 -14.16
N LEU A 178 -9.26 6.86 -14.67
CA LEU A 178 -7.90 6.47 -14.99
C LEU A 178 -7.06 6.28 -13.72
N THR A 179 -6.24 5.25 -13.72
CA THR A 179 -5.28 4.95 -12.66
C THR A 179 -3.96 5.68 -12.88
N GLN A 180 -3.06 5.61 -11.91
CA GLN A 180 -1.69 6.08 -12.09
C GLN A 180 -0.96 5.20 -13.15
N PRO A 181 0.08 5.74 -13.82
CA PRO A 181 0.88 4.97 -14.76
C PRO A 181 1.46 3.69 -14.12
N TYR A 182 1.46 2.62 -14.89
CA TYR A 182 2.15 1.39 -14.48
C TYR A 182 3.62 1.44 -14.87
N SER A 183 4.42 0.63 -14.23
CA SER A 183 5.83 0.44 -14.58
C SER A 183 6.19 -1.03 -14.73
N MET A 184 7.34 -1.26 -15.37
CA MET A 184 7.99 -2.56 -15.42
C MET A 184 9.43 -2.39 -14.97
N VAL A 185 9.93 -3.35 -14.21
CA VAL A 185 11.36 -3.44 -13.92
C VAL A 185 12.02 -4.25 -15.02
N SER A 186 12.98 -3.61 -15.69
CA SER A 186 13.77 -4.20 -16.76
C SER A 186 15.16 -4.53 -16.25
N TYR A 187 15.71 -5.64 -16.72
CA TYR A 187 17.12 -5.98 -16.54
C TYR A 187 17.88 -5.82 -17.84
N MET A 188 19.02 -5.18 -17.75
CA MET A 188 19.94 -4.90 -18.85
C MET A 188 21.36 -5.32 -18.49
N ARG A 189 22.16 -5.64 -19.49
CA ARG A 189 23.58 -5.93 -19.35
C ARG A 189 24.39 -4.96 -20.21
N ASP A 190 25.45 -4.43 -19.65
CA ASP A 190 26.49 -3.67 -20.34
C ASP A 190 27.90 -4.14 -19.94
N GLY A 191 28.94 -3.38 -20.32
CA GLY A 191 30.30 -3.68 -19.98
C GLY A 191 30.65 -3.62 -18.49
N THR A 192 29.75 -3.05 -17.65
CA THR A 192 29.93 -2.92 -16.20
C THR A 192 29.17 -3.98 -15.40
N GLY A 193 28.21 -4.68 -16.03
CA GLY A 193 27.45 -5.74 -15.37
C GLY A 193 25.97 -5.82 -15.75
N ILE A 194 25.17 -6.35 -14.83
CA ILE A 194 23.70 -6.43 -14.97
C ILE A 194 23.07 -5.37 -14.06
N HIS A 195 22.23 -4.54 -14.65
CA HIS A 195 21.53 -3.45 -13.99
C HIS A 195 20.03 -3.60 -14.12
N SER A 196 19.29 -3.13 -13.12
CA SER A 196 17.83 -3.02 -13.20
C SER A 196 17.42 -1.56 -13.32
N THR A 197 16.39 -1.29 -14.10
CA THR A 197 15.74 0.00 -14.21
C THR A 197 14.24 -0.17 -14.02
N ASN A 198 13.60 0.82 -13.41
CA ASN A 198 12.14 0.88 -13.31
C ASN A 198 11.65 1.94 -14.30
N VAL A 199 10.90 1.55 -15.30
CA VAL A 199 10.43 2.42 -16.39
C VAL A 199 8.91 2.53 -16.32
N ASP A 200 8.42 3.77 -16.35
CA ASP A 200 6.98 4.05 -16.43
C ASP A 200 6.52 3.98 -17.90
N PHE A 201 5.36 3.37 -18.11
CA PHE A 201 4.82 3.23 -19.45
C PHE A 201 3.51 4.03 -19.60
N GLY A 202 2.40 3.47 -19.48
CA GLY A 202 1.13 4.13 -19.65
C GLY A 202 0.19 3.77 -18.52
N ARG A 203 -1.09 3.75 -18.81
CA ARG A 203 -2.13 3.37 -17.89
C ARG A 203 -2.64 1.97 -18.24
N VAL A 204 -3.07 1.24 -17.24
CA VAL A 204 -3.60 -0.12 -17.41
C VAL A 204 -4.82 -0.29 -16.51
N ASP A 205 -5.88 -0.83 -17.04
CA ASP A 205 -7.00 -1.34 -16.26
C ASP A 205 -6.80 -2.84 -16.02
N GLN A 206 -6.45 -3.20 -14.80
CA GLN A 206 -6.18 -4.58 -14.41
C GLN A 206 -7.41 -5.47 -14.38
N ARG A 207 -8.60 -4.89 -14.46
CA ARG A 207 -9.88 -5.61 -14.53
C ARG A 207 -10.23 -6.03 -15.96
N ASP A 208 -9.43 -5.57 -16.93
CA ASP A 208 -9.59 -5.86 -18.35
C ASP A 208 -8.36 -6.63 -18.87
N ASP A 209 -8.55 -7.90 -19.21
CA ASP A 209 -7.50 -8.79 -19.70
C ASP A 209 -6.82 -8.25 -20.97
N GLN A 210 -7.59 -7.58 -21.85
CA GLN A 210 -7.03 -6.99 -23.06
C GLN A 210 -6.13 -5.81 -22.72
N SER A 211 -6.54 -4.92 -21.79
CA SER A 211 -5.73 -3.81 -21.32
C SER A 211 -4.42 -4.28 -20.72
N VAL A 212 -4.43 -5.35 -19.92
CA VAL A 212 -3.21 -5.95 -19.33
C VAL A 212 -2.31 -6.53 -20.43
N SER A 213 -2.89 -7.25 -21.41
CA SER A 213 -2.13 -7.83 -22.51
C SER A 213 -1.46 -6.74 -23.36
N ASP A 214 -2.20 -5.70 -23.71
CA ASP A 214 -1.68 -4.57 -24.49
C ASP A 214 -0.56 -3.82 -23.73
N ALA A 215 -0.73 -3.61 -22.45
CA ALA A 215 0.28 -2.99 -21.58
C ALA A 215 1.59 -3.79 -21.57
N LEU A 216 1.52 -5.11 -21.43
CA LEU A 216 2.69 -5.99 -21.43
C LEU A 216 3.38 -6.03 -22.81
N ILE A 217 2.62 -6.08 -23.88
CA ILE A 217 3.16 -6.06 -25.25
C ILE A 217 3.84 -4.72 -25.51
N PHE A 218 3.17 -3.61 -25.17
CA PHE A 218 3.72 -2.27 -25.36
C PHE A 218 5.03 -2.07 -24.61
N ALA A 219 5.09 -2.45 -23.33
CA ALA A 219 6.30 -2.31 -22.52
C ALA A 219 7.48 -3.09 -23.11
N ARG A 220 7.24 -4.33 -23.57
CA ARG A 220 8.28 -5.15 -24.22
C ARG A 220 8.74 -4.56 -25.54
N ALA A 221 7.78 -4.13 -26.39
CA ALA A 221 8.09 -3.53 -27.68
C ALA A 221 8.94 -2.26 -27.52
N TYR A 222 8.56 -1.40 -26.57
CA TYR A 222 9.31 -0.18 -26.25
C TYR A 222 10.76 -0.48 -25.86
N GLU A 223 10.96 -1.41 -24.92
CA GLU A 223 12.27 -1.80 -24.43
C GLU A 223 13.16 -2.42 -25.51
N MET A 224 12.58 -3.18 -26.46
CA MET A 224 13.32 -3.78 -27.56
C MET A 224 13.64 -2.79 -28.69
N ALA A 225 12.82 -1.75 -28.86
CA ALA A 225 12.97 -0.78 -29.93
C ALA A 225 13.93 0.37 -29.59
N GLU A 226 14.18 0.62 -28.29
CA GLU A 226 15.01 1.73 -27.85
C GLU A 226 16.50 1.46 -28.12
N ASP A 227 17.15 2.40 -28.80
CA ASP A 227 18.62 2.37 -28.96
C ASP A 227 19.27 2.74 -27.62
N ARG A 228 19.95 1.77 -27.03
CA ARG A 228 20.59 1.88 -25.71
C ARG A 228 22.12 1.83 -25.76
N GLY A 229 22.68 1.96 -26.96
CA GLY A 229 24.13 1.88 -27.19
C GLY A 229 24.67 0.48 -26.84
N ASP A 230 25.55 0.38 -25.84
CA ASP A 230 26.16 -0.88 -25.39
C ASP A 230 25.29 -1.68 -24.39
N LYS A 231 24.13 -1.17 -24.00
CA LYS A 231 23.21 -1.85 -23.08
C LYS A 231 22.31 -2.83 -23.83
N HIS A 232 22.32 -4.05 -23.37
CA HIS A 232 21.48 -5.13 -23.91
C HIS A 232 20.34 -5.44 -22.97
N PHE A 233 19.11 -5.31 -23.46
CA PHE A 233 17.91 -5.73 -22.75
C PHE A 233 17.93 -7.25 -22.52
N LEU A 234 17.72 -7.68 -21.30
CA LEU A 234 17.67 -9.10 -20.92
C LEU A 234 16.24 -9.58 -20.74
N CYS A 235 15.49 -8.95 -19.83
CA CYS A 235 14.11 -9.34 -19.52
C CYS A 235 13.39 -8.23 -18.75
N HIS A 236 12.06 -8.29 -18.79
CA HIS A 236 11.21 -7.69 -17.78
C HIS A 236 10.96 -8.65 -16.63
N MET A 237 10.78 -8.11 -15.44
CA MET A 237 10.21 -8.87 -14.35
C MET A 237 8.77 -9.27 -14.70
N PRO A 238 8.30 -10.47 -14.27
CA PRO A 238 7.02 -11.01 -14.72
C PRO A 238 5.79 -10.27 -14.17
N LEU A 239 5.91 -9.60 -13.02
CA LEU A 239 4.81 -8.86 -12.42
C LEU A 239 4.78 -7.42 -12.93
N ILE A 240 3.64 -7.02 -13.51
CA ILE A 240 3.40 -5.62 -13.88
C ILE A 240 3.37 -4.73 -12.63
N GLY A 241 4.07 -3.61 -12.67
CA GLY A 241 4.20 -2.67 -11.56
C GLY A 241 3.01 -1.72 -11.49
N VAL A 242 1.90 -2.23 -11.04
CA VAL A 242 0.69 -1.43 -10.85
C VAL A 242 0.78 -0.63 -9.56
N ARG A 243 0.62 0.69 -9.67
CA ARG A 243 0.66 1.61 -8.53
C ARG A 243 -0.70 1.87 -7.91
N GLU A 244 -1.75 1.79 -8.71
CA GLU A 244 -3.12 2.07 -8.30
C GLU A 244 -4.07 1.02 -8.87
N GLY A 245 -4.88 0.45 -7.99
CA GLY A 245 -6.00 -0.41 -8.30
C GLY A 245 -7.24 0.04 -7.53
N ALA A 246 -8.16 -0.88 -7.24
CA ALA A 246 -9.27 -0.60 -6.36
C ALA A 246 -8.79 -0.37 -4.92
N ARG A 247 -9.43 0.57 -4.22
CA ARG A 247 -9.25 0.85 -2.79
C ARG A 247 -10.58 0.64 -2.07
N VAL A 248 -10.56 0.05 -0.88
CA VAL A 248 -11.78 -0.14 -0.11
C VAL A 248 -12.28 1.16 0.50
N ILE A 249 -13.59 1.29 0.66
CA ILE A 249 -14.20 2.30 1.53
C ILE A 249 -14.12 1.77 2.96
N PRO A 250 -13.35 2.42 3.86
CA PRO A 250 -13.06 1.91 5.19
C PRO A 250 -14.04 2.42 6.26
N GLU A 251 -13.89 1.92 7.50
CA GLU A 251 -14.56 2.49 8.67
C GLU A 251 -14.10 3.93 8.97
N GLU A 252 -12.83 4.25 8.73
CA GLU A 252 -12.26 5.59 8.87
C GLU A 252 -11.30 5.85 7.71
N MET A 253 -11.63 6.83 6.86
CA MET A 253 -10.80 7.18 5.70
C MET A 253 -9.82 8.30 6.07
N THR A 254 -8.56 8.17 5.68
CA THR A 254 -7.58 9.26 5.70
C THR A 254 -7.62 9.96 4.34
N THR A 255 -7.84 11.27 4.33
CA THR A 255 -7.94 12.07 3.10
C THR A 255 -6.89 13.17 3.04
N LEU A 256 -6.49 13.58 1.83
CA LEU A 256 -5.54 14.68 1.65
C LEU A 256 -6.08 16.02 2.22
N PRO A 257 -7.35 16.38 2.02
CA PRO A 257 -7.92 17.57 2.65
C PRO A 257 -7.87 17.52 4.20
N ASP A 258 -8.04 16.35 4.81
CA ASP A 258 -7.94 16.21 6.26
C ASP A 258 -6.50 16.40 6.75
N VAL A 259 -5.54 15.80 6.07
CA VAL A 259 -4.12 15.95 6.37
C VAL A 259 -3.70 17.42 6.30
N PHE A 260 -4.10 18.12 5.23
CA PHE A 260 -3.80 19.55 5.08
C PHE A 260 -4.53 20.45 6.06
N ALA A 261 -5.70 20.04 6.54
CA ALA A 261 -6.42 20.77 7.58
C ALA A 261 -5.97 20.43 9.01
N GLY A 262 -4.96 19.57 9.16
CA GLY A 262 -4.49 19.11 10.47
C GLY A 262 -5.50 18.23 11.21
N ARG A 263 -6.49 17.68 10.50
CA ARG A 263 -7.45 16.73 11.07
C ARG A 263 -6.90 15.32 11.00
N PHE A 264 -6.10 14.99 11.98
CA PHE A 264 -5.46 13.69 12.06
C PHE A 264 -6.28 12.72 12.90
N THR A 265 -6.15 11.43 12.59
CA THR A 265 -6.70 10.38 13.44
C THR A 265 -6.08 10.42 14.84
N ALA A 266 -6.91 10.16 15.86
CA ALA A 266 -6.42 9.98 17.24
C ALA A 266 -5.84 8.58 17.48
N GLU A 267 -6.05 7.66 16.53
CA GLU A 267 -5.71 6.24 16.64
C GLU A 267 -4.81 5.77 15.46
N PRO A 268 -3.61 6.35 15.29
CA PRO A 268 -2.72 5.93 14.21
C PRO A 268 -2.15 4.53 14.44
N ALA A 269 -2.02 3.76 13.35
CA ALA A 269 -1.28 2.49 13.34
C ALA A 269 0.20 2.71 13.02
N PHE A 270 0.50 3.63 12.12
CA PHE A 270 1.87 4.04 11.75
C PHE A 270 1.83 5.42 11.11
N TYR A 271 3.02 5.96 10.84
CA TYR A 271 3.18 7.19 10.06
C TYR A 271 3.79 6.85 8.70
N GLY A 272 3.06 7.15 7.61
CA GLY A 272 3.61 7.19 6.27
C GLY A 272 4.49 8.43 6.10
N TYR A 273 5.53 8.33 5.26
CA TYR A 273 6.41 9.43 4.94
C TYR A 273 6.86 9.35 3.48
N ALA A 274 6.30 10.18 2.66
CA ALA A 274 6.69 10.35 1.26
C ALA A 274 6.09 11.65 0.70
N ASP A 275 6.53 12.04 -0.50
CA ASP A 275 5.78 12.97 -1.33
C ASP A 275 4.54 12.28 -1.93
N LEU A 276 3.74 13.05 -2.67
CA LEU A 276 2.60 12.52 -3.42
C LEU A 276 3.09 11.90 -4.74
N ASP A 277 3.68 10.70 -4.65
CA ASP A 277 4.33 9.96 -5.73
C ASP A 277 3.33 9.50 -6.81
N LYS A 278 2.90 10.42 -7.65
CA LYS A 278 1.81 10.21 -8.63
C LYS A 278 2.28 9.63 -9.97
N HIS A 279 3.50 9.83 -10.39
CA HIS A 279 4.01 9.38 -11.71
C HIS A 279 3.18 9.84 -12.93
N GLY A 280 2.28 10.81 -12.75
CA GLY A 280 1.41 11.31 -13.80
C GLY A 280 1.88 12.66 -14.36
N TRP A 281 1.74 12.86 -15.66
CA TRP A 281 1.99 14.14 -16.31
C TRP A 281 0.75 15.07 -16.27
N ASP A 282 -0.38 14.53 -15.91
CA ASP A 282 -1.69 15.16 -15.90
C ASP A 282 -2.24 15.33 -14.48
N ILE A 283 -1.35 15.63 -13.54
CA ILE A 283 -1.66 15.80 -12.11
C ILE A 283 -2.77 16.82 -11.84
N ALA A 284 -2.91 17.83 -12.72
CA ALA A 284 -3.99 18.83 -12.63
C ALA A 284 -5.39 18.22 -12.72
N PHE A 285 -5.53 17.04 -13.30
CA PHE A 285 -6.80 16.34 -13.41
C PHE A 285 -7.06 15.33 -12.28
N ASP A 286 -6.11 15.17 -11.37
CA ASP A 286 -6.23 14.20 -10.27
C ASP A 286 -7.24 14.65 -9.19
N GLY A 287 -7.29 15.96 -8.91
CA GLY A 287 -8.23 16.58 -7.98
C GLY A 287 -7.89 18.04 -7.71
N GLU A 288 -8.88 18.81 -7.30
CA GLU A 288 -8.71 20.25 -7.02
C GLU A 288 -7.66 20.50 -5.93
N THR A 289 -7.76 19.78 -4.82
CA THR A 289 -6.84 19.93 -3.68
C THR A 289 -5.39 19.64 -4.07
N LEU A 290 -5.16 18.57 -4.83
CA LEU A 290 -3.81 18.22 -5.30
C LEU A 290 -3.32 19.23 -6.35
N GLY A 291 -4.17 19.66 -7.28
CA GLY A 291 -3.83 20.66 -8.28
C GLY A 291 -3.40 21.98 -7.64
N ASP A 292 -4.15 22.46 -6.66
CA ASP A 292 -3.82 23.69 -5.94
C ASP A 292 -2.54 23.57 -5.13
N PHE A 293 -2.31 22.42 -4.48
CA PHE A 293 -1.11 22.16 -3.70
C PHE A 293 0.13 22.00 -4.58
N ALA A 294 0.07 21.08 -5.55
CA ALA A 294 1.22 20.72 -6.34
C ALA A 294 1.57 21.76 -7.41
N ILE A 295 0.55 22.38 -8.03
CA ILE A 295 0.73 23.32 -9.15
C ILE A 295 0.59 24.75 -8.64
N GLY A 296 -0.54 25.08 -8.01
CA GLY A 296 -0.83 26.43 -7.55
C GLY A 296 0.17 26.94 -6.52
N ALA A 297 0.49 26.14 -5.52
CA ALA A 297 1.46 26.45 -4.49
C ALA A 297 2.90 25.95 -4.77
N ASN A 298 3.10 25.15 -5.83
CA ASN A 298 4.40 24.54 -6.17
C ASN A 298 5.00 23.69 -5.02
N LEU A 299 4.16 22.92 -4.35
CA LEU A 299 4.54 22.08 -3.20
C LEU A 299 4.53 20.56 -3.52
N GLY A 300 4.46 20.17 -4.80
CA GLY A 300 4.31 18.78 -5.21
C GLY A 300 5.46 17.85 -4.80
N ALA A 301 6.65 18.39 -4.54
CA ALA A 301 7.82 17.64 -4.08
C ALA A 301 7.97 17.62 -2.54
N TYR A 302 6.98 18.13 -1.80
CA TYR A 302 7.02 18.10 -0.34
C TYR A 302 6.71 16.71 0.19
N ASN A 303 7.56 16.22 1.09
CA ASN A 303 7.30 15.00 1.83
C ASN A 303 6.31 15.27 2.95
N LEU A 304 5.27 14.45 3.00
CA LEU A 304 4.23 14.54 4.01
C LEU A 304 4.44 13.47 5.09
N VAL A 305 4.19 13.83 6.34
CA VAL A 305 4.05 12.87 7.45
C VAL A 305 2.56 12.61 7.64
N ILE A 306 2.13 11.40 7.39
CA ILE A 306 0.72 11.05 7.36
C ILE A 306 0.43 9.99 8.43
N PRO A 307 -0.30 10.36 9.50
CA PRO A 307 -0.80 9.36 10.46
C PRO A 307 -1.91 8.53 9.81
N VAL A 308 -1.69 7.24 9.70
CA VAL A 308 -2.64 6.30 9.08
C VAL A 308 -3.39 5.56 10.18
N SER A 309 -4.72 5.69 10.19
CA SER A 309 -5.58 5.00 11.14
C SER A 309 -5.57 3.49 10.90
N TRP A 310 -5.58 2.69 11.97
CA TRP A 310 -5.76 1.25 11.88
C TRP A 310 -7.11 0.84 11.26
N LYS A 311 -8.13 1.72 11.37
CA LYS A 311 -9.46 1.50 10.79
C LYS A 311 -9.50 1.65 9.27
N THR A 312 -8.43 2.18 8.66
CA THR A 312 -8.28 2.20 7.19
C THR A 312 -8.18 0.79 6.59
N LEU A 313 -7.84 -0.21 7.42
CA LEU A 313 -7.72 -1.60 7.01
C LEU A 313 -9.08 -2.34 7.05
N ILE A 314 -10.10 -1.77 7.67
CA ILE A 314 -11.41 -2.42 7.90
C ILE A 314 -12.42 -1.90 6.88
N PRO A 315 -12.89 -2.72 5.93
CA PRO A 315 -13.95 -2.33 5.02
C PRO A 315 -15.25 -1.98 5.77
N LYS A 316 -15.85 -0.84 5.41
CA LYS A 316 -17.01 -0.29 6.10
C LYS A 316 -18.19 -1.26 6.16
N GLY A 317 -18.64 -1.52 7.38
CA GLY A 317 -19.80 -2.36 7.66
C GLY A 317 -19.55 -3.86 7.49
N TYR A 318 -18.33 -4.31 7.16
CA TYR A 318 -17.94 -5.72 7.11
C TYR A 318 -17.12 -6.12 8.34
N ASP A 319 -17.15 -7.39 8.70
CA ASP A 319 -16.30 -7.96 9.74
C ASP A 319 -15.61 -9.24 9.26
N GLY A 320 -14.56 -9.66 9.98
CA GLY A 320 -13.77 -10.83 9.60
C GLY A 320 -12.92 -10.62 8.33
N ILE A 321 -12.74 -9.38 7.86
CA ILE A 321 -11.89 -9.04 6.71
C ILE A 321 -11.08 -7.77 6.97
N LEU A 322 -9.81 -7.80 6.58
CA LEU A 322 -8.86 -6.68 6.58
C LEU A 322 -8.25 -6.51 5.19
N VAL A 323 -7.84 -5.28 4.85
CA VAL A 323 -7.16 -4.97 3.57
C VAL A 323 -5.81 -4.29 3.84
N PRO A 324 -4.80 -5.02 4.32
CA PRO A 324 -3.50 -4.48 4.68
C PRO A 324 -2.53 -4.42 3.48
N CYS A 325 -2.89 -3.69 2.45
CA CYS A 325 -2.06 -3.50 1.26
C CYS A 325 -2.35 -2.14 0.60
N ARG A 326 -1.80 -1.86 -0.59
CA ARG A 326 -2.05 -0.57 -1.27
C ARG A 326 -3.53 -0.27 -1.57
N ALA A 327 -4.41 -1.26 -1.42
CA ALA A 327 -5.86 -1.10 -1.53
C ALA A 327 -6.54 -0.66 -0.23
N LEU A 328 -5.76 -0.29 0.80
CA LEU A 328 -6.28 0.22 2.08
C LEU A 328 -7.20 1.43 1.87
N GLY A 329 -8.05 1.69 2.84
CA GLY A 329 -9.06 2.74 2.77
C GLY A 329 -8.52 4.14 3.07
N VAL A 330 -7.81 4.70 2.11
CA VAL A 330 -7.38 6.11 2.08
C VAL A 330 -7.82 6.72 0.76
N ASP A 331 -7.89 8.05 0.67
CA ASP A 331 -8.21 8.66 -0.61
C ASP A 331 -7.08 8.41 -1.64
N ARG A 332 -7.38 8.68 -2.90
CA ARG A 332 -6.46 8.42 -4.01
C ARG A 332 -5.14 9.18 -3.88
N ASP A 333 -5.19 10.39 -3.33
CA ASP A 333 -4.02 11.24 -3.20
C ASP A 333 -3.11 10.73 -2.09
N ILE A 334 -3.69 10.43 -0.92
CA ILE A 334 -2.96 9.81 0.20
C ILE A 334 -2.40 8.45 -0.18
N ALA A 335 -3.13 7.63 -0.97
CA ALA A 335 -2.64 6.33 -1.41
C ALA A 335 -1.28 6.41 -2.10
N SER A 336 -0.99 7.51 -2.82
CA SER A 336 0.30 7.69 -3.49
C SER A 336 1.47 7.92 -2.52
N ALA A 337 1.22 8.39 -1.30
CA ALA A 337 2.23 8.67 -0.29
C ALA A 337 2.39 7.57 0.76
N VAL A 338 1.38 6.69 0.93
CA VAL A 338 1.40 5.64 1.97
C VAL A 338 1.44 4.21 1.39
N ARG A 339 1.87 4.05 0.12
CA ARG A 339 2.05 2.76 -0.56
C ARG A 339 3.51 2.35 -0.69
N MET A 340 4.41 2.99 0.01
CA MET A 340 5.83 2.67 -0.02
C MET A 340 6.08 1.26 0.52
N LEU A 341 7.18 0.63 0.11
CA LEU A 341 7.47 -0.76 0.48
C LEU A 341 7.44 -0.99 1.98
N THR A 342 7.99 -0.04 2.74
CA THR A 342 8.01 -0.09 4.20
C THR A 342 6.62 0.04 4.79
N ASP A 343 5.79 0.94 4.25
CA ASP A 343 4.39 1.08 4.68
C ASP A 343 3.62 -0.22 4.48
N MET A 344 3.81 -0.88 3.33
CA MET A 344 3.18 -2.17 3.06
C MET A 344 3.60 -3.24 4.08
N LYS A 345 4.87 -3.28 4.47
CA LYS A 345 5.36 -4.20 5.50
C LYS A 345 4.76 -3.89 6.87
N LYS A 346 4.66 -2.61 7.24
CA LYS A 346 3.99 -2.17 8.48
C LYS A 346 2.52 -2.55 8.50
N LEU A 347 1.81 -2.39 7.37
CA LEU A 347 0.41 -2.83 7.27
C LEU A 347 0.24 -4.32 7.53
N GLY A 348 1.17 -5.16 7.05
CA GLY A 348 1.20 -6.58 7.36
C GLY A 348 1.33 -6.87 8.86
N GLU A 349 2.20 -6.12 9.56
CA GLU A 349 2.37 -6.23 11.02
C GLU A 349 1.10 -5.76 11.77
N VAL A 350 0.56 -4.61 11.41
CA VAL A 350 -0.68 -4.08 12.01
C VAL A 350 -1.80 -5.09 11.89
N ALA A 351 -2.01 -5.67 10.70
CA ALA A 351 -3.06 -6.66 10.48
C ALA A 351 -2.87 -7.94 11.30
N ALA A 352 -1.61 -8.41 11.44
CA ALA A 352 -1.29 -9.58 12.26
C ALA A 352 -1.63 -9.34 13.74
N ASP A 353 -1.32 -8.15 14.28
CA ASP A 353 -1.65 -7.79 15.65
C ASP A 353 -3.15 -7.56 15.85
N MET A 354 -3.84 -6.96 14.88
CA MET A 354 -5.30 -6.82 14.90
C MET A 354 -5.99 -8.20 14.95
N ALA A 355 -5.55 -9.16 14.14
CA ALA A 355 -6.10 -10.51 14.14
C ALA A 355 -5.86 -11.23 15.49
N LEU A 356 -4.67 -11.07 16.07
CA LEU A 356 -4.37 -11.59 17.40
C LEU A 356 -5.32 -11.03 18.46
N LEU A 357 -5.48 -9.71 18.50
CA LEU A 357 -6.34 -9.05 19.49
C LEU A 357 -7.82 -9.42 19.31
N ALA A 358 -8.31 -9.48 18.07
CA ALA A 358 -9.66 -9.93 17.77
C ALA A 358 -9.91 -11.37 18.26
N LYS A 359 -8.93 -12.27 18.12
CA LYS A 359 -9.00 -13.63 18.65
C LYS A 359 -8.95 -13.65 20.18
N THR A 360 -7.98 -12.95 20.77
CA THR A 360 -7.73 -12.92 22.22
C THR A 360 -8.94 -12.43 23.00
N HIS A 361 -9.55 -11.34 22.54
CA HIS A 361 -10.72 -10.74 23.19
C HIS A 361 -12.05 -11.31 22.69
N ASN A 362 -12.02 -12.14 21.64
CA ASN A 362 -13.19 -12.68 20.96
C ASN A 362 -14.20 -11.60 20.53
N VAL A 363 -13.71 -10.54 19.93
CA VAL A 363 -14.47 -9.38 19.43
C VAL A 363 -14.39 -9.24 17.92
N ALA A 364 -15.25 -8.40 17.34
CA ALA A 364 -15.14 -7.97 15.96
C ALA A 364 -13.87 -7.13 15.74
N LEU A 365 -13.36 -7.10 14.50
CA LEU A 365 -12.13 -6.38 14.16
C LEU A 365 -12.20 -4.88 14.51
N ARG A 366 -13.38 -4.26 14.36
CA ARG A 366 -13.61 -2.85 14.71
C ARG A 366 -13.64 -2.55 16.20
N ASP A 367 -13.83 -3.59 17.04
CA ASP A 367 -14.02 -3.47 18.49
C ASP A 367 -12.76 -3.90 19.27
N ILE A 368 -11.64 -4.14 18.58
CA ILE A 368 -10.38 -4.46 19.28
C ILE A 368 -9.93 -3.28 20.15
N PRO A 369 -9.31 -3.54 21.30
CA PRO A 369 -8.85 -2.48 22.20
C PRO A 369 -7.63 -1.77 21.59
N TYR A 370 -7.83 -0.59 21.02
CA TYR A 370 -6.75 0.20 20.40
C TYR A 370 -5.56 0.44 21.33
N GLY A 371 -5.81 0.62 22.63
CA GLY A 371 -4.72 0.79 23.59
C GLY A 371 -3.69 -0.34 23.54
N GLU A 372 -4.16 -1.60 23.50
CA GLU A 372 -3.28 -2.77 23.39
C GLU A 372 -2.61 -2.87 22.02
N LEU A 373 -3.34 -2.56 20.94
CA LEU A 373 -2.75 -2.48 19.61
C LEU A 373 -1.63 -1.44 19.56
N LYS A 374 -1.88 -0.24 20.10
CA LYS A 374 -0.88 0.84 20.19
C LYS A 374 0.36 0.42 20.98
N GLU A 375 0.17 -0.23 22.13
CA GLU A 375 1.32 -0.69 22.96
C GLU A 375 2.19 -1.67 22.18
N ARG A 376 1.62 -2.60 21.44
CA ARG A 376 2.34 -3.56 20.60
C ARG A 376 3.11 -2.86 19.48
N LEU A 377 2.46 -1.96 18.73
CA LEU A 377 3.05 -1.23 17.62
C LEU A 377 4.15 -0.25 18.07
N VAL A 378 4.02 0.36 19.26
CA VAL A 378 5.06 1.19 19.85
C VAL A 378 6.25 0.34 20.30
N ALA A 379 5.99 -0.81 20.92
CA ALA A 379 7.04 -1.72 21.40
C ALA A 379 7.88 -2.28 20.24
N SER A 380 7.28 -2.57 19.10
CA SER A 380 7.98 -3.03 17.89
C SER A 380 8.67 -1.89 17.12
N GLY A 381 8.29 -0.63 17.37
CA GLY A 381 8.73 0.53 16.60
C GLY A 381 7.95 0.74 15.28
N CYS A 382 6.91 -0.06 15.01
CA CYS A 382 6.02 0.14 13.87
C CYS A 382 5.30 1.50 13.96
N LEU A 383 4.75 1.81 15.13
CA LEU A 383 4.22 3.13 15.48
C LEU A 383 5.28 3.91 16.26
N GLN A 384 5.95 4.81 15.57
CA GLN A 384 6.89 5.74 16.19
C GLN A 384 6.18 7.00 16.68
N LYS A 385 6.87 7.83 17.48
CA LYS A 385 6.35 9.16 17.83
C LYS A 385 6.26 10.01 16.55
N PRO A 386 5.27 10.93 16.46
CA PRO A 386 5.24 11.91 15.39
C PRO A 386 6.58 12.64 15.32
N TYR A 387 7.08 12.83 14.13
CA TYR A 387 8.33 13.54 13.90
C TYR A 387 8.20 15.00 14.36
N ALA A 388 9.24 15.51 15.00
CA ALA A 388 9.39 16.94 15.19
C ALA A 388 9.72 17.61 13.84
N ALA A 389 9.41 18.89 13.70
CA ALA A 389 9.58 19.68 12.47
C ALA A 389 11.00 19.61 11.85
N ASP A 390 11.99 19.19 12.60
CA ASP A 390 13.40 19.08 12.16
C ASP A 390 13.91 17.63 12.13
N TYR A 391 13.05 16.65 11.94
CA TYR A 391 13.47 15.25 11.91
C TYR A 391 14.41 14.99 10.73
N ARG A 392 15.60 14.48 11.02
CA ARG A 392 16.58 14.03 10.02
C ARG A 392 16.56 12.53 9.94
N VAL A 393 16.34 11.99 8.77
CA VAL A 393 16.49 10.56 8.53
C VAL A 393 17.96 10.27 8.27
N ASP A 394 18.65 9.65 9.24
CA ASP A 394 20.04 9.28 9.09
C ASP A 394 20.22 8.32 7.89
N GLY A 395 21.15 8.66 6.98
CA GLY A 395 21.46 7.85 5.82
C GLY A 395 20.68 8.19 4.55
N TRP A 396 19.61 8.97 4.63
CA TRP A 396 18.87 9.43 3.46
C TRP A 396 19.41 10.77 2.93
N ARG A 397 19.56 10.86 1.63
CA ARG A 397 20.09 12.05 0.99
C ARG A 397 19.30 12.39 -0.26
N ASN A 398 19.16 13.68 -0.53
CA ASN A 398 18.67 14.17 -1.80
C ASN A 398 19.63 13.77 -2.95
N TYR A 399 19.19 13.93 -4.20
CA TYR A 399 20.00 13.67 -5.39
C TYR A 399 21.32 14.42 -5.41
N ASP A 400 21.39 15.59 -4.78
CA ASP A 400 22.61 16.40 -4.62
C ASP A 400 23.49 15.97 -3.43
N GLY A 401 23.11 14.93 -2.70
CA GLY A 401 23.81 14.44 -1.52
C GLY A 401 23.54 15.21 -0.25
N ALA A 402 22.66 16.21 -0.25
CA ALA A 402 22.25 16.92 0.96
C ALA A 402 21.42 16.03 1.87
N PRO A 403 21.50 16.17 3.22
CA PRO A 403 20.63 15.47 4.14
C PRO A 403 19.16 15.77 3.85
N LEU A 404 18.32 14.73 3.84
CA LEU A 404 16.88 14.91 3.72
C LEU A 404 16.34 15.51 5.03
N VAL A 405 15.68 16.65 4.93
CA VAL A 405 15.01 17.30 6.08
C VAL A 405 13.52 17.11 5.90
N VAL A 406 12.89 16.40 6.83
CA VAL A 406 11.43 16.34 6.93
C VAL A 406 10.97 17.68 7.47
N ARG A 407 10.16 18.40 6.71
CA ARG A 407 9.43 19.54 7.22
C ARG A 407 7.98 19.14 7.41
N ASP A 408 7.46 19.39 8.62
CA ASP A 408 6.02 19.51 8.74
C ASP A 408 5.59 20.67 7.84
N VAL A 409 4.55 20.46 7.05
CA VAL A 409 3.92 21.55 6.34
C VAL A 409 3.19 22.38 7.39
N THR A 410 3.92 23.23 8.10
CA THR A 410 3.36 24.15 9.08
C THR A 410 2.58 25.22 8.34
N PHE A 411 1.27 25.05 8.31
CA PHE A 411 0.38 26.04 7.76
C PHE A 411 0.34 27.26 8.68
N LEU A 412 0.55 28.42 8.08
CA LEU A 412 0.28 29.66 8.74
C LEU A 412 -1.22 29.75 9.01
N THR A 413 -1.59 30.18 10.20
CA THR A 413 -2.99 30.35 10.62
C THR A 413 -3.35 31.82 10.86
N ASP A 414 -2.35 32.70 10.93
CA ASP A 414 -2.53 34.15 11.08
C ASP A 414 -2.38 34.81 9.69
N PRO A 415 -3.40 35.52 9.17
CA PRO A 415 -3.31 36.20 7.90
C PRO A 415 -2.15 37.21 7.82
N GLU A 416 -1.83 37.92 8.91
CA GLU A 416 -0.72 38.88 8.92
C GLU A 416 0.65 38.20 8.73
N ALA A 417 0.79 36.96 9.16
CA ALA A 417 2.01 36.16 8.96
C ALA A 417 2.26 35.80 7.50
N LEU A 418 1.30 36.00 6.59
CA LEU A 418 1.46 35.75 5.16
C LEU A 418 2.35 36.78 4.45
N ARG A 419 2.46 38.01 4.99
CA ARG A 419 3.08 39.15 4.30
C ARG A 419 4.54 38.89 3.90
N GLU A 420 5.34 38.45 4.86
CA GLU A 420 6.77 38.20 4.65
C GLU A 420 7.03 37.05 3.68
N PRO A 421 6.46 35.85 3.86
CA PRO A 421 6.67 34.74 2.94
C PRO A 421 6.14 34.98 1.52
N LEU A 422 5.02 35.71 1.36
CA LEU A 422 4.50 36.05 0.03
C LEU A 422 5.44 36.97 -0.79
N ALA A 423 6.30 37.72 -0.11
CA ALA A 423 7.29 38.58 -0.74
C ALA A 423 8.58 37.85 -1.14
N THR A 424 8.69 36.56 -0.87
CA THR A 424 9.87 35.74 -1.17
C THR A 424 9.82 35.12 -2.57
N LEU A 425 10.94 34.53 -3.01
CA LEU A 425 11.00 33.74 -4.25
C LEU A 425 10.34 32.34 -4.14
N THR A 426 10.00 31.91 -2.92
CA THR A 426 9.39 30.60 -2.65
C THR A 426 8.14 30.77 -1.79
N PRO A 427 7.08 31.43 -2.30
CA PRO A 427 5.89 31.75 -1.51
C PRO A 427 4.90 30.57 -1.33
N GLY A 428 5.26 29.37 -1.76
CA GLY A 428 4.33 28.24 -1.86
C GLY A 428 3.57 27.92 -0.57
N GLU A 429 4.28 27.85 0.56
CA GLU A 429 3.65 27.60 1.87
C GLU A 429 2.66 28.71 2.26
N ALA A 430 2.99 29.96 1.95
CA ALA A 430 2.11 31.09 2.23
C ALA A 430 0.88 31.08 1.30
N ILE A 431 1.06 30.75 0.04
CA ILE A 431 -0.05 30.62 -0.94
C ILE A 431 -1.00 29.52 -0.47
N TRP A 432 -0.46 28.36 -0.08
CA TRP A 432 -1.25 27.25 0.42
C TRP A 432 -1.98 27.60 1.74
N SER A 433 -1.26 28.24 2.67
CA SER A 433 -1.84 28.72 3.93
C SER A 433 -2.97 29.70 3.68
N ALA A 434 -2.81 30.65 2.76
CA ALA A 434 -3.84 31.59 2.37
C ALA A 434 -5.09 30.89 1.79
N ARG A 435 -4.90 29.86 0.95
CA ARG A 435 -5.99 29.04 0.45
C ARG A 435 -6.77 28.36 1.60
N CYS A 436 -6.05 27.78 2.56
CA CYS A 436 -6.68 27.14 3.72
C CYS A 436 -7.42 28.12 4.64
N MET A 437 -6.94 29.36 4.76
CA MET A 437 -7.61 30.43 5.52
C MET A 437 -8.87 30.95 4.82
N GLY A 438 -8.98 30.78 3.49
CA GLY A 438 -10.12 31.26 2.70
C GLY A 438 -10.34 32.77 2.81
N ASP A 439 -11.54 33.17 3.17
CA ASP A 439 -11.92 34.61 3.25
C ASP A 439 -11.09 35.43 4.24
N ALA A 440 -10.55 34.80 5.27
CA ALA A 440 -9.72 35.48 6.26
C ALA A 440 -8.39 36.02 5.69
N ALA A 441 -7.86 35.40 4.65
CA ALA A 441 -6.62 35.83 3.99
C ALA A 441 -6.84 36.95 2.98
N LYS A 442 -8.07 37.15 2.45
CA LYS A 442 -8.35 38.08 1.36
C LYS A 442 -7.86 39.51 1.60
N PRO A 443 -8.06 40.13 2.78
CA PRO A 443 -7.60 41.52 3.01
C PRO A 443 -6.09 41.65 2.84
N VAL A 444 -5.31 40.72 3.44
CA VAL A 444 -3.85 40.73 3.38
C VAL A 444 -3.36 40.47 1.95
N LEU A 445 -3.95 39.48 1.26
CA LEU A 445 -3.63 39.18 -0.13
C LEU A 445 -3.86 40.40 -1.04
N TRP A 446 -4.97 41.11 -0.84
CA TRP A 446 -5.29 42.32 -1.62
C TRP A 446 -4.25 43.44 -1.40
N GLU A 447 -3.87 43.67 -0.14
CA GLU A 447 -2.84 44.65 0.17
C GLU A 447 -1.47 44.25 -0.42
N CYS A 448 -1.07 42.98 -0.35
CA CYS A 448 0.19 42.48 -0.96
C CYS A 448 0.19 42.64 -2.49
N LEU A 449 -0.95 42.53 -3.16
CA LEU A 449 -1.08 42.70 -4.62
C LEU A 449 -1.07 44.14 -5.07
N THR A 450 -1.39 45.07 -4.20
CA THR A 450 -1.56 46.50 -4.52
C THR A 450 -0.42 47.38 -3.99
N SER A 451 0.50 46.82 -3.20
CA SER A 451 1.71 47.45 -2.70
C SER A 451 2.92 47.18 -3.64
#